data_953d9ef799ed7a1486f9fc92c2ec6444
#
_entry.id   953d9ef799ed7a1486f9fc92c2ec6444
#
_cell.length_a   1.000
_cell.length_b   1.000
_cell.length_c   1.000
_cell.angle_alpha   90.00
_cell.angle_beta   90.00
_cell.angle_gamma   90.00
#
_symmetry.space_group_name_H-M   'P 1'
#
loop_
_entity.id
_entity.type
_entity.pdbx_description
1 polymer ?
#
loop_
_entity_poly.entity_id
_entity_poly.type
_entity_poly.pdbx_seq_one_letter_code
_entity_poly.pdbx_strand_id
1 'polypeptide(L)'
;NKAADAVALFDVVETLDREKLARALAEAAMKRGRSPRVLVQVNTGAEPQKAGVRSDQADDLIATARLTYGLTVEGLMCIPPAGQDPEPHFKTLSALADRNGLAVLSMGMSGDYETAIRCGATHVRVGTALFGERNRP
;
A
#
# COMPACT_ATOMS: atom_id res chain seq x y z
N ASN A 1 -17.50 -5.12 4.01
CA ASN A 1 -17.75 -6.56 3.86
C ASN A 1 -16.47 -7.35 3.77
N LYS A 2 -15.55 -6.99 2.90
CA LYS A 2 -14.23 -7.62 2.83
C LYS A 2 -13.33 -7.22 4.00
N ALA A 3 -13.60 -6.09 4.64
CA ALA A 3 -12.81 -5.62 5.78
C ALA A 3 -12.85 -6.60 6.96
N ALA A 4 -14.01 -7.18 7.26
CA ALA A 4 -14.14 -8.16 8.33
C ALA A 4 -13.29 -9.40 8.07
N ASP A 5 -13.31 -9.92 6.83
CA ASP A 5 -12.49 -11.06 6.43
C ASP A 5 -11.00 -10.73 6.46
N ALA A 6 -10.64 -9.53 5.99
CA ALA A 6 -9.25 -9.10 5.99
C ALA A 6 -8.68 -9.01 7.41
N VAL A 7 -9.43 -8.43 8.34
CA VAL A 7 -9.03 -8.35 9.75
C VAL A 7 -8.93 -9.73 10.39
N ALA A 8 -9.80 -10.66 10.00
CA ALA A 8 -9.80 -12.02 10.53
C ALA A 8 -8.60 -12.84 10.04
N LEU A 9 -8.17 -12.63 8.79
CA LEU A 9 -7.24 -13.53 8.10
C LEU A 9 -5.83 -12.99 7.98
N PHE A 10 -5.64 -11.67 7.95
CA PHE A 10 -4.35 -11.08 7.62
C PHE A 10 -3.75 -10.26 8.76
N ASP A 11 -2.44 -10.32 8.88
CA ASP A 11 -1.68 -9.49 9.83
C ASP A 11 -1.40 -8.10 9.26
N VAL A 12 -1.29 -8.00 7.94
CA VAL A 12 -1.01 -6.74 7.23
C VAL A 12 -1.98 -6.57 6.08
N VAL A 13 -2.57 -5.39 5.98
CA VAL A 13 -3.40 -4.98 4.84
C VAL A 13 -2.69 -3.85 4.10
N GLU A 14 -2.35 -4.06 2.82
CA GLU A 14 -1.51 -3.15 2.04
C GLU A 14 -2.28 -2.23 1.10
N THR A 15 -3.60 -2.24 1.17
CA THR A 15 -4.48 -1.60 0.17
C THR A 15 -5.35 -0.49 0.74
N LEU A 16 -4.93 0.12 1.85
CA LEU A 16 -5.67 1.25 2.42
C LEU A 16 -5.49 2.48 1.54
N ASP A 17 -6.56 2.91 0.89
CA ASP A 17 -6.51 4.00 -0.08
C ASP A 17 -7.60 5.07 0.09
N ARG A 18 -8.48 4.94 1.09
CA ARG A 18 -9.58 5.88 1.34
C ARG A 18 -10.09 5.79 2.77
N GLU A 19 -10.68 6.87 3.23
CA GLU A 19 -11.20 6.96 4.60
C GLU A 19 -12.28 5.92 4.89
N LYS A 20 -13.16 5.65 3.93
CA LYS A 20 -14.22 4.64 4.10
C LYS A 20 -13.65 3.27 4.44
N LEU A 21 -12.55 2.89 3.81
CA LEU A 21 -11.88 1.62 4.11
C LEU A 21 -11.20 1.68 5.48
N ALA A 22 -10.59 2.80 5.85
CA ALA A 22 -9.99 2.98 7.17
C ALA A 22 -11.04 2.79 8.28
N ARG A 23 -12.21 3.39 8.12
CA ARG A 23 -13.33 3.22 9.04
C ARG A 23 -13.75 1.76 9.13
N ALA A 24 -13.95 1.10 8.00
CA ALA A 24 -14.39 -0.30 7.97
C ALA A 24 -13.38 -1.24 8.64
N LEU A 25 -12.07 -1.02 8.42
CA LEU A 25 -11.01 -1.80 9.07
C LEU A 25 -11.01 -1.56 10.58
N ALA A 26 -11.16 -0.32 11.02
CA ALA A 26 -11.19 0.03 12.44
C ALA A 26 -12.39 -0.60 13.15
N GLU A 27 -13.56 -0.53 12.54
CA GLU A 27 -14.79 -1.14 13.11
C GLU A 27 -14.65 -2.67 13.19
N ALA A 28 -14.12 -3.30 12.14
CA ALA A 28 -13.90 -4.75 12.13
C ALA A 28 -12.85 -5.16 13.17
N ALA A 29 -11.79 -4.37 13.32
CA ALA A 29 -10.75 -4.61 14.32
C ALA A 29 -11.31 -4.54 15.75
N MET A 30 -12.15 -3.56 16.01
CA MET A 30 -12.79 -3.39 17.31
C MET A 30 -13.69 -4.58 17.67
N LYS A 31 -14.50 -5.03 16.70
CA LYS A 31 -15.38 -6.20 16.90
C LYS A 31 -14.60 -7.48 17.11
N ARG A 32 -13.47 -7.63 16.45
CA ARG A 32 -12.66 -8.85 16.50
C ARG A 32 -11.68 -8.87 17.67
N GLY A 33 -11.39 -7.71 18.28
CA GLY A 33 -10.35 -7.59 19.31
C GLY A 33 -8.94 -7.75 18.73
N ARG A 34 -8.76 -7.48 17.45
CA ARG A 34 -7.50 -7.65 16.73
C ARG A 34 -7.38 -6.59 15.64
N SER A 35 -6.28 -5.86 15.59
CA SER A 35 -6.05 -4.83 14.60
C SER A 35 -4.88 -5.22 13.69
N PRO A 36 -5.07 -5.29 12.37
CA PRO A 36 -3.96 -5.51 11.45
C PRO A 36 -3.10 -4.26 11.35
N ARG A 37 -1.84 -4.44 10.98
CA ARG A 37 -1.01 -3.34 10.51
C ARG A 37 -1.46 -2.97 9.11
N VAL A 38 -1.36 -1.71 8.74
CA VAL A 38 -1.81 -1.26 7.42
C VAL A 38 -0.71 -0.51 6.69
N LEU A 39 -0.70 -0.66 5.37
CA LEU A 39 0.05 0.20 4.47
C LEU A 39 -0.94 1.01 3.65
N VAL A 40 -0.63 2.28 3.45
CA VAL A 40 -1.44 3.14 2.58
C VAL A 40 -1.00 2.94 1.15
N GLN A 41 -1.94 2.57 0.29
CA GLN A 41 -1.70 2.44 -1.14
C GLN A 41 -1.81 3.80 -1.81
N VAL A 42 -0.74 4.20 -2.49
CA VAL A 42 -0.65 5.49 -3.18
C VAL A 42 -0.69 5.27 -4.70
N ASN A 43 -1.55 6.02 -5.36
CA ASN A 43 -1.63 6.09 -6.82
C ASN A 43 -0.64 7.13 -7.32
N THR A 44 0.61 6.73 -7.49
CA THR A 44 1.72 7.63 -7.84
C THR A 44 1.61 8.21 -9.26
N GLY A 45 0.91 7.53 -10.14
CA GLY A 45 0.68 7.98 -11.51
C GLY A 45 -0.55 8.87 -11.69
N ALA A 46 -1.31 9.10 -10.62
CA ALA A 46 -2.56 9.87 -10.65
C ALA A 46 -3.53 9.37 -11.74
N GLU A 47 -3.61 8.06 -11.93
CA GLU A 47 -4.51 7.44 -12.90
C GLU A 47 -5.91 7.30 -12.30
N PRO A 48 -6.95 7.98 -12.86
CA PRO A 48 -8.28 8.03 -12.20
C PRO A 48 -8.94 6.67 -12.00
N GLN A 49 -8.66 5.70 -12.87
CA GLN A 49 -9.27 4.37 -12.82
C GLN A 49 -8.53 3.39 -11.92
N LYS A 50 -7.39 3.77 -11.36
CA LYS A 50 -6.57 2.90 -10.51
C LYS A 50 -6.88 3.11 -9.03
N ALA A 51 -6.72 2.05 -8.26
CA ALA A 51 -6.75 2.13 -6.81
C ALA A 51 -5.55 2.92 -6.28
N GLY A 52 -5.68 3.42 -5.08
CA GLY A 52 -4.66 4.20 -4.41
C GLY A 52 -5.08 5.66 -4.21
N VAL A 53 -4.68 6.22 -3.08
CA VAL A 53 -4.87 7.64 -2.79
C VAL A 53 -3.87 8.45 -3.64
N ARG A 54 -4.28 9.62 -4.10
CA ARG A 54 -3.36 10.52 -4.81
C ARG A 54 -2.20 10.94 -3.90
N SER A 55 -1.03 11.13 -4.49
CA SER A 55 0.17 11.50 -3.73
C SER A 55 -0.03 12.76 -2.90
N ASP A 56 -0.76 13.75 -3.42
CA ASP A 56 -1.03 15.02 -2.74
C ASP A 56 -2.07 14.90 -1.61
N GLN A 57 -2.74 13.76 -1.49
CA GLN A 57 -3.73 13.48 -0.45
C GLN A 57 -3.27 12.39 0.53
N ALA A 58 -2.08 11.82 0.30
CA ALA A 58 -1.57 10.71 1.11
C ALA A 58 -1.31 11.12 2.57
N ASP A 59 -0.73 12.30 2.80
CA ASP A 59 -0.47 12.79 4.16
C ASP A 59 -1.74 12.87 5.00
N ASP A 60 -2.82 13.39 4.42
CA ASP A 60 -4.11 13.52 5.11
C ASP A 60 -4.71 12.15 5.43
N LEU A 61 -4.64 11.20 4.50
CA LEU A 61 -5.15 9.85 4.74
C LEU A 61 -4.36 9.14 5.83
N ILE A 62 -3.03 9.25 5.82
CA ILE A 62 -2.17 8.68 6.86
C ILE A 62 -2.57 9.24 8.23
N ALA A 63 -2.69 10.56 8.33
CA ALA A 63 -3.08 11.22 9.59
C ALA A 63 -4.48 10.78 10.04
N THR A 64 -5.44 10.73 9.14
CA THR A 64 -6.82 10.30 9.44
C THR A 64 -6.83 8.84 9.92
N ALA A 65 -6.13 7.95 9.24
CA ALA A 65 -6.06 6.54 9.63
C ALA A 65 -5.47 6.37 11.04
N ARG A 66 -4.42 7.11 11.35
CA ARG A 66 -3.76 7.05 12.67
C ARG A 66 -4.57 7.72 13.77
N LEU A 67 -4.98 8.97 13.56
CA LEU A 67 -5.52 9.82 14.61
C LEU A 67 -7.02 9.65 14.80
N THR A 68 -7.76 9.48 13.71
CA THR A 68 -9.22 9.32 13.78
C THR A 68 -9.62 7.87 14.04
N TYR A 69 -8.97 6.94 13.36
CA TYR A 69 -9.36 5.53 13.41
C TYR A 69 -8.42 4.64 14.23
N GLY A 70 -7.33 5.17 14.72
CA GLY A 70 -6.40 4.42 15.58
C GLY A 70 -5.72 3.23 14.92
N LEU A 71 -5.60 3.25 13.60
CA LEU A 71 -4.93 2.18 12.86
C LEU A 71 -3.41 2.31 12.97
N THR A 72 -2.72 1.17 12.98
CA THR A 72 -1.26 1.12 12.93
C THR A 72 -0.81 1.20 11.49
N VAL A 73 -0.45 2.40 11.04
CA VAL A 73 0.09 2.62 9.70
C VAL A 73 1.60 2.42 9.74
N GLU A 74 2.10 1.37 9.09
CA GLU A 74 3.54 1.04 9.09
C GLU A 74 4.26 1.58 7.88
N GLY A 75 3.58 1.80 6.78
CA GLY A 75 4.23 2.16 5.55
C GLY A 75 3.29 2.46 4.41
N LEU A 76 3.88 2.45 3.22
CA LEU A 76 3.21 2.77 1.96
C LEU A 76 3.39 1.63 0.95
N MET A 77 2.47 1.58 0.00
CA MET A 77 2.53 0.64 -1.11
C MET A 77 2.20 1.38 -2.41
N CYS A 78 2.84 1.03 -3.50
CA CYS A 78 2.43 1.49 -4.82
C CYS A 78 2.63 0.43 -5.90
N ILE A 79 1.88 0.61 -6.98
CA ILE A 79 2.03 -0.11 -8.24
C ILE A 79 2.14 0.97 -9.32
N PRO A 80 3.36 1.25 -9.82
CA PRO A 80 3.53 2.29 -10.84
C PRO A 80 2.75 1.98 -12.12
N PRO A 81 2.44 3.03 -12.93
CA PRO A 81 1.80 2.83 -14.23
C PRO A 81 2.61 1.89 -15.12
N ALA A 82 1.92 0.98 -15.80
CA ALA A 82 2.54 0.12 -16.79
C ALA A 82 3.09 0.96 -17.96
N GLY A 83 4.24 0.59 -18.49
CA GLY A 83 4.85 1.26 -19.64
C GLY A 83 5.56 2.58 -19.34
N GLN A 84 5.62 2.97 -18.06
CA GLN A 84 6.42 4.13 -17.63
C GLN A 84 7.66 3.66 -16.88
N ASP A 85 8.67 4.55 -16.81
CA ASP A 85 9.81 4.33 -15.93
C ASP A 85 9.31 4.31 -14.48
N PRO A 86 9.50 3.21 -13.73
CA PRO A 86 9.00 3.13 -12.36
C PRO A 86 9.82 3.95 -11.35
N GLU A 87 11.05 4.30 -11.66
CA GLU A 87 11.96 4.93 -10.69
C GLU A 87 11.42 6.23 -10.09
N PRO A 88 10.87 7.19 -10.87
CA PRO A 88 10.30 8.41 -10.27
C PRO A 88 9.15 8.10 -9.29
N HIS A 89 8.35 7.07 -9.59
CA HIS A 89 7.24 6.65 -8.73
C HIS A 89 7.75 6.06 -7.41
N PHE A 90 8.79 5.24 -7.46
CA PHE A 90 9.41 4.68 -6.25
C PHE A 90 10.06 5.77 -5.40
N LYS A 91 10.70 6.75 -6.02
CA LYS A 91 11.28 7.89 -5.31
C LYS A 91 10.20 8.75 -4.64
N THR A 92 9.07 8.96 -5.32
CA THR A 92 7.92 9.67 -4.73
C THR A 92 7.42 8.95 -3.48
N LEU A 93 7.26 7.63 -3.56
CA LEU A 93 6.80 6.84 -2.42
C LEU A 93 7.80 6.89 -1.26
N SER A 94 9.08 6.77 -1.54
CA SER A 94 10.14 6.85 -0.54
C SER A 94 10.13 8.20 0.18
N ALA A 95 9.98 9.29 -0.56
CA ALA A 95 9.91 10.63 0.01
C ALA A 95 8.67 10.82 0.90
N LEU A 96 7.52 10.30 0.47
CA LEU A 96 6.30 10.31 1.28
C LEU A 96 6.47 9.53 2.58
N ALA A 97 7.11 8.37 2.53
CA ALA A 97 7.37 7.55 3.71
C ALA A 97 8.29 8.28 4.69
N ASP A 98 9.39 8.85 4.21
CA ASP A 98 10.33 9.61 5.04
C ASP A 98 9.63 10.78 5.74
N ARG A 99 8.82 11.54 5.01
CA ARG A 99 8.10 12.70 5.53
C ARG A 99 7.11 12.30 6.64
N ASN A 100 6.55 11.11 6.56
CA ASN A 100 5.55 10.61 7.52
C ASN A 100 6.15 9.67 8.57
N GLY A 101 7.47 9.50 8.60
CA GLY A 101 8.13 8.63 9.56
C GLY A 101 7.79 7.14 9.39
N LEU A 102 7.56 6.70 8.17
CA LEU A 102 7.16 5.33 7.86
C LEU A 102 8.34 4.51 7.36
N ALA A 103 8.54 3.32 7.92
CA ALA A 103 9.69 2.47 7.63
C ALA A 103 9.44 1.45 6.52
N VAL A 104 8.19 1.06 6.27
CA VAL A 104 7.86 -0.01 5.33
C VAL A 104 7.51 0.57 3.97
N LEU A 105 8.18 0.07 2.93
CA LEU A 105 7.90 0.40 1.54
C LEU A 105 7.66 -0.89 0.76
N SER A 106 6.39 -1.15 0.45
CA SER A 106 5.98 -2.27 -0.39
C SER A 106 5.84 -1.77 -1.82
N MET A 107 6.84 -2.03 -2.62
CA MET A 107 6.90 -1.62 -4.01
C MET A 107 7.87 -2.51 -4.77
N GLY A 108 7.61 -2.70 -6.06
CA GLY A 108 8.39 -3.58 -6.91
C GLY A 108 7.71 -4.93 -7.12
N MET A 109 7.63 -5.30 -8.38
CA MET A 109 7.07 -6.56 -8.85
C MET A 109 8.09 -7.26 -9.74
N SER A 110 7.73 -8.36 -10.39
CA SER A 110 8.67 -9.15 -11.20
C SER A 110 9.44 -8.34 -12.26
N GLY A 111 8.81 -7.30 -12.82
CA GLY A 111 9.43 -6.49 -13.88
C GLY A 111 10.31 -5.34 -13.41
N ASP A 112 10.22 -4.93 -12.13
CA ASP A 112 10.87 -3.71 -11.64
C ASP A 112 11.41 -3.77 -10.21
N TYR A 113 11.43 -4.96 -9.60
CA TYR A 113 11.81 -5.10 -8.19
C TYR A 113 13.25 -4.66 -7.90
N GLU A 114 14.17 -4.82 -8.86
CA GLU A 114 15.56 -4.39 -8.66
C GLU A 114 15.66 -2.86 -8.53
N THR A 115 14.94 -2.13 -9.38
CA THR A 115 14.84 -0.66 -9.27
C THR A 115 14.20 -0.26 -7.96
N ALA A 116 13.14 -0.96 -7.55
CA ALA A 116 12.46 -0.69 -6.28
C ALA A 116 13.41 -0.86 -5.08
N ILE A 117 14.21 -1.91 -5.07
CA ILE A 117 15.20 -2.15 -4.01
C ILE A 117 16.21 -1.00 -3.95
N ARG A 118 16.71 -0.54 -5.09
CA ARG A 118 17.62 0.61 -5.13
C ARG A 118 16.97 1.89 -4.60
N CYS A 119 15.66 2.01 -4.71
CA CYS A 119 14.89 3.16 -4.21
C CYS A 119 14.40 2.99 -2.76
N GLY A 120 14.78 1.91 -2.07
CA GLY A 120 14.49 1.73 -0.66
C GLY A 120 13.36 0.77 -0.33
N ALA A 121 12.90 -0.04 -1.28
CA ALA A 121 11.86 -1.05 -1.00
C ALA A 121 12.28 -1.99 0.12
N THR A 122 11.38 -2.20 1.07
CA THR A 122 11.55 -3.19 2.15
C THR A 122 10.82 -4.49 1.83
N HIS A 123 9.81 -4.42 0.98
CA HIS A 123 9.00 -5.55 0.54
C HIS A 123 8.77 -5.45 -0.97
N VAL A 124 8.97 -6.57 -1.66
CA VAL A 124 8.67 -6.71 -3.09
C VAL A 124 7.65 -7.82 -3.29
N ARG A 125 6.87 -7.73 -4.35
CA ARG A 125 5.82 -8.69 -4.65
C ARG A 125 6.13 -9.39 -5.96
N VAL A 126 6.89 -10.48 -5.88
CA VAL A 126 7.33 -11.24 -7.07
C VAL A 126 6.49 -12.51 -7.21
N GLY A 127 5.90 -12.71 -8.37
CA GLY A 127 5.14 -13.89 -8.71
C GLY A 127 5.66 -14.50 -10.00
N THR A 128 5.52 -13.78 -11.11
CA THR A 128 5.93 -14.25 -12.44
C THR A 128 7.41 -14.59 -12.51
N ALA A 129 8.29 -13.83 -11.82
CA ALA A 129 9.72 -14.08 -11.78
C ALA A 129 10.08 -15.41 -11.09
N LEU A 130 9.23 -15.88 -10.14
CA LEU A 130 9.46 -17.13 -9.42
C LEU A 130 8.69 -18.32 -10.01
N PHE A 131 7.46 -18.08 -10.47
CA PHE A 131 6.53 -19.14 -10.85
C PHE A 131 6.23 -19.19 -12.34
N GLY A 132 6.82 -18.29 -13.14
CA GLY A 132 6.53 -18.17 -14.57
C GLY A 132 5.20 -17.45 -14.84
N GLU A 133 4.91 -17.24 -16.12
CA GLU A 133 3.69 -16.57 -16.53
C GLU A 133 2.46 -17.43 -16.24
N ARG A 134 1.34 -16.75 -15.95
CA ARG A 134 0.07 -17.45 -15.76
C ARG A 134 -0.43 -17.99 -17.10
N ASN A 135 -0.76 -19.29 -17.13
CA ASN A 135 -1.50 -19.85 -18.23
C ASN A 135 -2.92 -19.30 -18.17
N ARG A 136 -3.28 -18.49 -19.16
CA ARG A 136 -4.66 -18.04 -19.32
C ARG A 136 -5.35 -19.00 -20.27
N PRO A 137 -6.54 -19.53 -19.88
CA PRO A 137 -7.31 -20.38 -20.78
C PRO A 137 -7.83 -19.58 -21.97
#